data_318838de86b59503b3616f529f001824
#
_entry.id   318838de86b59503b3616f529f001824
#
_cell.length_a   1.000
_cell.length_b   1.000
_cell.length_c   1.000
_cell.angle_alpha   90.00
_cell.angle_beta   90.00
_cell.angle_gamma   90.00
#
_symmetry.space_group_name_H-M   'P 1'
#
loop_
_entity.id
_entity.type
_entity.pdbx_description
1 polymer ?
#
loop_
_entity_poly.entity_id
_entity_poly.type
_entity_poly.pdbx_seq_one_letter_code
_entity_poly.pdbx_strand_id
1 'polypeptide(L)'
;IRNYQFPQRLEPKNVYEIKLKTAKITQIIEESITDQYLIIESSTPEAKIYINNEYAGRNSAKKMLSIFNEHSYRVEAPLHHTKEGKVKLNSESKTTLQVDLDPAYGYLKVNTTPESGAEIEINGKLQTQLSPFTSDKLEMGRYTVQAFKPMYKSEPQKIDIREGKTTEITIELIPTFANANLTCRDKDVEIYIHGEFKAKGSFQGRLEEGTHQFEFKKKSHRTIKRTINALIGQNLKENIDNLQAINGKLNLDSQPFD
;
A
#
# COMPACT_ATOMS: atom_id res chain seq x y z
N ILE A 1 32.93 -69.58 28.42
CA ILE A 1 32.39 -68.45 27.69
C ILE A 1 33.22 -67.24 28.15
N ARG A 2 34.06 -66.67 27.29
CA ARG A 2 34.74 -65.43 27.58
C ARG A 2 33.81 -64.31 27.18
N ASN A 3 33.45 -63.39 28.11
CA ASN A 3 32.73 -62.21 27.82
C ASN A 3 33.60 -61.29 26.97
N TYR A 4 33.12 -60.97 25.77
CA TYR A 4 33.75 -60.00 24.93
C TYR A 4 33.18 -58.61 25.31
N GLN A 5 34.05 -57.64 25.62
CA GLN A 5 33.64 -56.28 25.86
C GLN A 5 33.70 -55.50 24.52
N PHE A 6 32.55 -55.06 24.07
CA PHE A 6 32.48 -54.18 22.94
C PHE A 6 33.00 -52.79 23.30
N PRO A 7 33.56 -52.06 22.35
CA PRO A 7 33.90 -50.66 22.55
C PRO A 7 32.63 -49.88 22.96
N GLN A 8 32.78 -48.89 23.84
CA GLN A 8 31.66 -48.13 24.42
C GLN A 8 30.80 -47.38 23.37
N ARG A 9 31.30 -47.21 22.16
CA ARG A 9 30.59 -46.59 21.07
C ARG A 9 30.98 -47.28 19.75
N LEU A 10 30.02 -47.89 19.09
CA LEU A 10 30.21 -48.44 17.74
C LEU A 10 30.04 -47.30 16.72
N GLU A 11 30.97 -47.21 15.75
CA GLU A 11 30.83 -46.24 14.67
C GLU A 11 29.78 -46.68 13.65
N PRO A 12 28.88 -45.80 13.20
CA PRO A 12 27.86 -46.13 12.20
C PRO A 12 28.49 -46.72 10.95
N LYS A 13 27.88 -47.80 10.41
CA LYS A 13 28.28 -48.52 9.18
C LYS A 13 29.56 -49.37 9.30
N ASN A 14 30.12 -49.57 10.48
CA ASN A 14 31.22 -50.50 10.66
C ASN A 14 30.70 -51.94 10.80
N VAL A 15 31.36 -52.88 10.13
CA VAL A 15 31.13 -54.32 10.28
C VAL A 15 32.11 -54.86 11.29
N TYR A 16 31.58 -55.41 12.37
CA TYR A 16 32.40 -56.05 13.43
C TYR A 16 32.36 -57.56 13.31
N GLU A 17 33.50 -58.19 13.00
CA GLU A 17 33.64 -59.65 12.95
C GLU A 17 34.15 -60.16 14.29
N ILE A 18 33.37 -61.00 14.96
CA ILE A 18 33.73 -61.66 16.22
C ILE A 18 34.11 -63.10 15.91
N LYS A 19 35.39 -63.44 16.04
CA LYS A 19 35.89 -64.83 15.90
C LYS A 19 35.87 -65.51 17.26
N LEU A 20 34.98 -66.49 17.46
CA LEU A 20 34.98 -67.36 18.64
C LEU A 20 35.80 -68.61 18.31
N LYS A 21 36.77 -69.00 19.26
CA LYS A 21 37.71 -70.10 19.00
C LYS A 21 37.10 -71.50 18.98
N THR A 22 35.80 -71.67 19.26
CA THR A 22 35.15 -72.97 19.40
C THR A 22 33.88 -73.15 18.51
N ALA A 23 33.46 -72.13 17.80
CA ALA A 23 32.41 -72.21 16.80
C ALA A 23 32.67 -71.17 15.71
N LYS A 24 32.63 -71.57 14.43
CA LYS A 24 32.67 -70.62 13.31
C LYS A 24 31.34 -69.87 13.22
N ILE A 25 31.10 -69.00 14.19
CA ILE A 25 29.95 -68.08 14.10
C ILE A 25 30.51 -66.75 13.78
N THR A 26 30.31 -66.30 12.54
CA THR A 26 30.50 -64.90 12.14
C THR A 26 29.16 -64.24 12.33
N GLN A 27 29.06 -63.43 13.39
CA GLN A 27 27.89 -62.60 13.58
C GLN A 27 28.19 -61.22 13.04
N ILE A 28 27.58 -60.83 11.99
CA ILE A 28 27.59 -59.48 11.45
C ILE A 28 26.58 -58.69 12.30
N ILE A 29 27.05 -57.77 13.11
CA ILE A 29 26.20 -56.81 13.79
C ILE A 29 26.14 -55.59 12.88
N GLU A 30 25.07 -55.49 12.14
CA GLU A 30 24.74 -54.23 11.44
C GLU A 30 24.12 -53.29 12.46
N GLU A 31 24.83 -52.19 12.74
CA GLU A 31 24.25 -51.12 13.51
C GLU A 31 23.15 -50.46 12.66
N SER A 32 21.91 -50.65 13.04
CA SER A 32 20.79 -50.06 12.31
C SER A 32 20.80 -48.57 12.53
N ILE A 33 20.81 -47.81 11.43
CA ILE A 33 20.62 -46.37 11.48
C ILE A 33 19.18 -46.13 11.93
N THR A 34 19.01 -45.46 13.09
CA THR A 34 17.70 -45.15 13.66
C THR A 34 17.26 -43.71 13.36
N ASP A 35 18.22 -42.88 13.06
CA ASP A 35 17.99 -41.43 12.84
C ASP A 35 18.69 -40.95 11.55
N GLN A 36 18.10 -39.99 10.89
CA GLN A 36 18.64 -39.40 9.68
C GLN A 36 18.33 -37.90 9.61
N TYR A 37 19.10 -37.16 8.83
CA TYR A 37 18.89 -35.73 8.63
C TYR A 37 17.74 -35.49 7.65
N LEU A 38 16.75 -34.71 8.10
CA LEU A 38 15.85 -33.97 7.24
C LEU A 38 16.42 -32.57 7.01
N ILE A 39 16.55 -32.18 5.75
CA ILE A 39 16.92 -30.85 5.32
C ILE A 39 15.75 -30.30 4.53
N ILE A 40 15.28 -29.11 4.89
CA ILE A 40 14.25 -28.38 4.13
C ILE A 40 14.86 -27.05 3.72
N GLU A 41 14.75 -26.73 2.44
CA GLU A 41 15.24 -25.51 1.85
C GLU A 41 14.12 -24.77 1.11
N SER A 42 14.14 -23.44 1.15
CA SER A 42 13.19 -22.59 0.45
C SER A 42 13.91 -21.37 -0.14
N SER A 43 13.69 -21.11 -1.41
CA SER A 43 14.15 -19.88 -2.08
C SER A 43 13.22 -18.69 -1.82
N THR A 44 12.03 -18.95 -1.24
CA THR A 44 11.07 -17.88 -0.89
C THR A 44 11.67 -16.98 0.20
N PRO A 45 11.76 -15.67 -0.01
CA PRO A 45 12.30 -14.74 0.98
C PRO A 45 11.56 -14.84 2.31
N GLU A 46 12.31 -14.80 3.43
CA GLU A 46 11.75 -14.81 4.79
C GLU A 46 10.96 -16.08 5.16
N ALA A 47 11.12 -17.18 4.40
CA ALA A 47 10.42 -18.44 4.67
C ALA A 47 10.80 -19.00 6.04
N LYS A 48 9.83 -19.15 6.92
CA LYS A 48 9.96 -19.83 8.23
C LYS A 48 9.62 -21.28 8.07
N ILE A 49 10.49 -22.15 8.55
CA ILE A 49 10.37 -23.60 8.44
C ILE A 49 10.09 -24.19 9.83
N TYR A 50 9.06 -25.02 9.89
CA TYR A 50 8.68 -25.77 11.09
C TYR A 50 8.75 -27.26 10.77
N ILE A 51 9.28 -28.04 11.71
CA ILE A 51 9.35 -29.51 11.63
C ILE A 51 8.73 -30.06 12.90
N ASN A 52 7.72 -30.93 12.76
CA ASN A 52 6.90 -31.45 13.86
C ASN A 52 6.33 -30.31 14.73
N ASN A 53 5.82 -29.24 14.11
CA ASN A 53 5.28 -28.02 14.73
C ASN A 53 6.29 -27.15 15.51
N GLU A 54 7.57 -27.51 15.53
CA GLU A 54 8.61 -26.70 16.14
C GLU A 54 9.33 -25.86 15.08
N TYR A 55 9.61 -24.59 15.40
CA TYR A 55 10.42 -23.74 14.54
C TYR A 55 11.82 -24.34 14.37
N ALA A 56 12.22 -24.55 13.13
CA ALA A 56 13.48 -25.22 12.79
C ALA A 56 14.49 -24.29 12.08
N GLY A 57 14.03 -23.22 11.42
CA GLY A 57 14.92 -22.29 10.74
C GLY A 57 14.23 -21.35 9.76
N ARG A 58 15.01 -20.45 9.16
CA ARG A 58 14.59 -19.52 8.13
C ARG A 58 15.32 -19.83 6.83
N ASN A 59 14.59 -19.98 5.73
CA ASN A 59 15.05 -20.35 4.40
C ASN A 59 15.77 -21.71 4.30
N SER A 60 16.34 -22.21 5.40
CA SER A 60 16.93 -23.55 5.49
C SER A 60 16.80 -24.06 6.91
N ALA A 61 16.49 -25.33 7.04
CA ALA A 61 16.43 -26.05 8.31
C ALA A 61 17.03 -27.45 8.16
N LYS A 62 17.80 -27.88 9.17
CA LYS A 62 18.37 -29.21 9.24
C LYS A 62 18.10 -29.81 10.62
N LYS A 63 17.43 -30.96 10.68
CA LYS A 63 17.09 -31.63 11.93
C LYS A 63 17.34 -33.15 11.81
N MET A 64 17.93 -33.75 12.84
CA MET A 64 18.08 -35.19 12.93
C MET A 64 16.79 -35.78 13.52
N LEU A 65 16.21 -36.77 12.87
CA LEU A 65 14.89 -37.32 13.17
C LEU A 65 14.87 -38.81 12.92
N SER A 66 14.02 -39.53 13.67
CA SER A 66 13.87 -40.97 13.57
C SER A 66 13.33 -41.40 12.19
N ILE A 67 13.93 -42.44 11.61
CA ILE A 67 13.47 -43.01 10.33
C ILE A 67 12.19 -43.85 10.49
N PHE A 68 11.81 -44.21 11.71
CA PHE A 68 10.64 -45.04 11.98
C PHE A 68 9.33 -44.25 11.96
N ASN A 69 9.40 -42.94 12.13
CA ASN A 69 8.25 -42.07 12.22
C ASN A 69 8.05 -41.26 10.92
N GLU A 70 6.82 -40.88 10.68
CA GLU A 70 6.49 -39.84 9.70
C GLU A 70 6.61 -38.47 10.37
N HIS A 71 7.24 -37.50 9.69
CA HIS A 71 7.46 -36.16 10.20
C HIS A 71 6.67 -35.16 9.41
N SER A 72 6.00 -34.24 10.12
CA SER A 72 5.32 -33.13 9.48
C SER A 72 6.26 -31.96 9.25
N TYR A 73 6.02 -31.21 8.17
CA TYR A 73 6.66 -29.93 7.97
C TYR A 73 5.64 -28.88 7.58
N ARG A 74 5.94 -27.62 7.88
CA ARG A 74 5.20 -26.45 7.46
C ARG A 74 6.18 -25.33 7.11
N VAL A 75 5.97 -24.70 5.96
CA VAL A 75 6.76 -23.56 5.49
C VAL A 75 5.82 -22.40 5.25
N GLU A 76 6.12 -21.25 5.84
CA GLU A 76 5.31 -20.04 5.74
C GLU A 76 6.16 -18.80 5.52
N ALA A 77 5.68 -17.85 4.74
CA ALA A 77 6.30 -16.54 4.56
C ALA A 77 5.22 -15.47 4.37
N PRO A 78 5.50 -14.19 4.72
CA PRO A 78 4.58 -13.10 4.47
C PRO A 78 4.20 -13.03 2.97
N LEU A 79 2.95 -12.75 2.67
CA LEU A 79 2.44 -12.61 1.30
C LEU A 79 2.60 -13.86 0.42
N HIS A 80 2.68 -15.04 1.03
CA HIS A 80 2.77 -16.32 0.32
C HIS A 80 1.81 -17.35 0.93
N HIS A 81 1.40 -18.31 0.11
CA HIS A 81 0.62 -19.45 0.60
C HIS A 81 1.50 -20.37 1.44
N THR A 82 1.04 -20.71 2.63
CA THR A 82 1.68 -21.73 3.48
C THR A 82 1.65 -23.10 2.78
N LYS A 83 2.78 -23.81 2.79
CA LYS A 83 2.85 -25.20 2.34
C LYS A 83 3.12 -26.12 3.53
N GLU A 84 2.33 -27.16 3.63
CA GLU A 84 2.45 -28.20 4.65
C GLU A 84 2.56 -29.56 4.01
N GLY A 85 3.22 -30.47 4.67
CA GLY A 85 3.34 -31.84 4.21
C GLY A 85 3.90 -32.76 5.26
N LYS A 86 4.05 -34.02 4.84
CA LYS A 86 4.64 -35.06 5.64
C LYS A 86 5.74 -35.77 4.87
N VAL A 87 6.74 -36.24 5.57
CA VAL A 87 7.89 -36.93 4.99
C VAL A 87 8.28 -38.10 5.89
N LYS A 88 8.61 -39.21 5.26
CA LYS A 88 9.20 -40.37 5.91
C LYS A 88 10.67 -40.46 5.48
N LEU A 89 11.57 -40.55 6.45
CA LEU A 89 12.99 -40.68 6.20
C LEU A 89 13.36 -42.13 5.91
N ASN A 90 14.47 -42.35 5.21
CA ASN A 90 15.03 -43.67 4.96
C ASN A 90 16.42 -43.78 5.62
N SER A 91 16.94 -45.01 5.76
CA SER A 91 18.23 -45.27 6.36
C SER A 91 19.43 -44.99 5.44
N GLU A 92 19.21 -44.80 4.15
CA GLU A 92 20.28 -44.78 3.15
C GLU A 92 20.99 -43.43 3.06
N SER A 93 20.24 -42.32 3.15
CA SER A 93 20.83 -40.99 3.00
C SER A 93 19.98 -39.89 3.64
N LYS A 94 20.56 -38.72 3.83
CA LYS A 94 19.83 -37.51 4.21
C LYS A 94 18.71 -37.22 3.21
N THR A 95 17.55 -36.80 3.71
CA THR A 95 16.42 -36.37 2.87
C THR A 95 16.46 -34.86 2.75
N THR A 96 16.47 -34.34 1.53
CA THR A 96 16.39 -32.89 1.25
C THR A 96 15.11 -32.60 0.52
N LEU A 97 14.33 -31.63 1.01
CA LEU A 97 13.12 -31.13 0.39
C LEU A 97 13.31 -29.66 -0.01
N GLN A 98 13.03 -29.33 -1.28
CA GLN A 98 12.89 -27.96 -1.74
C GLN A 98 11.42 -27.59 -1.65
N VAL A 99 11.10 -26.56 -0.85
CA VAL A 99 9.72 -26.12 -0.60
C VAL A 99 9.61 -24.62 -0.86
N ASP A 100 9.35 -24.24 -2.10
CA ASP A 100 9.12 -22.86 -2.48
C ASP A 100 7.63 -22.54 -2.40
N LEU A 101 7.31 -21.33 -1.92
CA LEU A 101 5.93 -20.92 -1.70
C LEU A 101 5.41 -20.10 -2.88
N ASP A 102 4.12 -20.30 -3.17
CA ASP A 102 3.43 -19.54 -4.19
C ASP A 102 3.02 -18.17 -3.65
N PRO A 103 3.15 -17.09 -4.44
CA PRO A 103 2.77 -15.74 -4.00
C PRO A 103 1.27 -15.67 -3.67
N ALA A 104 0.92 -15.04 -2.55
CA ALA A 104 -0.46 -14.75 -2.15
C ALA A 104 -0.74 -13.24 -2.18
N TYR A 105 -0.20 -12.53 -3.15
CA TYR A 105 -0.33 -11.08 -3.31
C TYR A 105 -0.63 -10.69 -4.75
N GLY A 106 -1.18 -9.49 -4.90
CA GLY A 106 -1.34 -8.80 -6.17
C GLY A 106 -1.01 -7.32 -6.03
N TYR A 107 -1.41 -6.54 -7.03
CA TYR A 107 -1.20 -5.10 -7.10
C TYR A 107 -2.51 -4.39 -7.39
N LEU A 108 -2.58 -3.12 -6.99
CA LEU A 108 -3.68 -2.22 -7.28
C LEU A 108 -3.16 -1.01 -8.05
N LYS A 109 -3.81 -0.68 -9.16
CA LYS A 109 -3.61 0.57 -9.88
C LYS A 109 -4.89 1.38 -9.84
N VAL A 110 -4.80 2.62 -9.38
CA VAL A 110 -5.94 3.53 -9.22
C VAL A 110 -5.74 4.76 -10.10
N ASN A 111 -6.66 4.95 -11.01
CA ASN A 111 -6.79 6.20 -11.76
C ASN A 111 -7.98 6.99 -11.22
N THR A 112 -8.02 8.29 -11.48
CA THR A 112 -9.17 9.15 -11.18
C THR A 112 -9.58 9.97 -12.41
N THR A 113 -10.88 10.25 -12.54
CA THR A 113 -11.45 11.06 -13.63
C THR A 113 -12.44 12.05 -13.01
N PRO A 114 -12.61 13.29 -13.55
CA PRO A 114 -11.97 13.85 -14.71
C PRO A 114 -10.54 14.36 -14.47
N GLU A 115 -10.09 14.40 -13.23
CA GLU A 115 -8.77 14.91 -12.85
C GLU A 115 -7.95 13.87 -12.09
N SER A 116 -6.66 13.97 -12.20
CA SER A 116 -5.68 13.25 -11.37
C SER A 116 -5.30 14.06 -10.13
N GLY A 117 -4.36 13.52 -9.33
CA GLY A 117 -3.84 14.21 -8.15
C GLY A 117 -4.79 14.12 -6.94
N ALA A 118 -5.61 13.09 -6.85
CA ALA A 118 -6.40 12.78 -5.67
C ALA A 118 -5.59 11.93 -4.68
N GLU A 119 -5.80 12.14 -3.39
CA GLU A 119 -5.34 11.26 -2.32
C GLU A 119 -6.11 9.93 -2.40
N ILE A 120 -5.39 8.83 -2.22
CA ILE A 120 -5.99 7.49 -2.27
C ILE A 120 -5.97 6.88 -0.88
N GLU A 121 -7.12 6.37 -0.46
CA GLU A 121 -7.29 5.62 0.78
C GLU A 121 -7.60 4.15 0.45
N ILE A 122 -6.90 3.23 1.13
CA ILE A 122 -7.13 1.79 1.03
C ILE A 122 -7.42 1.25 2.42
N ASN A 123 -8.60 0.68 2.63
CA ASN A 123 -9.07 0.16 3.92
C ASN A 123 -8.90 1.17 5.08
N GLY A 124 -9.21 2.45 4.87
CA GLY A 124 -9.08 3.51 5.87
C GLY A 124 -7.66 4.05 6.06
N LYS A 125 -6.69 3.61 5.25
CA LYS A 125 -5.31 4.07 5.32
C LYS A 125 -4.96 4.89 4.09
N LEU A 126 -4.64 6.18 4.29
CA LEU A 126 -4.15 7.07 3.23
C LEU A 126 -2.79 6.60 2.70
N GLN A 127 -2.64 6.67 1.39
CA GLN A 127 -1.42 6.36 0.69
C GLN A 127 -0.56 7.61 0.52
N THR A 128 0.74 7.44 0.38
CA THR A 128 1.69 8.56 0.24
C THR A 128 1.70 9.17 -1.16
N GLN A 129 1.26 8.42 -2.17
CA GLN A 129 1.22 8.87 -3.56
C GLN A 129 -0.20 9.24 -3.96
N LEU A 130 -0.32 10.29 -4.75
CA LEU A 130 -1.58 10.73 -5.36
C LEU A 130 -1.90 9.90 -6.63
N SER A 131 -3.17 9.97 -7.08
CA SER A 131 -3.57 9.37 -8.37
C SER A 131 -2.89 10.06 -9.58
N PRO A 132 -2.45 9.31 -10.60
CA PRO A 132 -2.51 7.86 -10.72
C PRO A 132 -1.58 7.17 -9.73
N PHE A 133 -2.10 6.15 -9.04
CA PHE A 133 -1.43 5.45 -7.95
C PHE A 133 -1.20 3.98 -8.32
N THR A 134 -0.06 3.43 -7.91
CA THR A 134 0.20 1.98 -7.97
C THR A 134 0.68 1.52 -6.59
N SER A 135 0.01 0.51 -6.06
CA SER A 135 0.35 -0.02 -4.73
C SER A 135 1.64 -0.83 -4.74
N ASP A 136 2.24 -0.97 -3.55
CA ASP A 136 3.13 -2.09 -3.25
C ASP A 136 2.32 -3.41 -3.27
N LYS A 137 2.97 -4.52 -2.92
CA LYS A 137 2.33 -5.83 -2.79
C LYS A 137 1.21 -5.78 -1.75
N LEU A 138 0.01 -6.14 -2.16
CA LEU A 138 -1.16 -6.29 -1.29
C LEU A 138 -1.50 -7.77 -1.16
N GLU A 139 -1.80 -8.23 0.04
CA GLU A 139 -2.33 -9.59 0.23
C GLU A 139 -3.58 -9.82 -0.62
N MET A 140 -3.82 -11.07 -1.03
CA MET A 140 -5.08 -11.44 -1.66
C MET A 140 -6.25 -11.11 -0.73
N GLY A 141 -7.33 -10.59 -1.30
CA GLY A 141 -8.51 -10.29 -0.50
C GLY A 141 -9.31 -9.12 -0.99
N ARG A 142 -10.34 -8.78 -0.22
CA ARG A 142 -11.23 -7.67 -0.51
C ARG A 142 -10.74 -6.40 0.14
N TYR A 143 -10.72 -5.33 -0.65
CA TYR A 143 -10.31 -3.99 -0.22
C TYR A 143 -11.41 -2.98 -0.54
N THR A 144 -11.46 -1.94 0.27
CA THR A 144 -12.25 -0.73 -0.01
C THR A 144 -11.27 0.38 -0.38
N VAL A 145 -11.51 1.02 -1.52
CA VAL A 145 -10.67 2.09 -2.06
C VAL A 145 -11.50 3.33 -2.28
N GLN A 146 -11.01 4.47 -1.82
CA GLN A 146 -11.64 5.77 -2.00
C GLN A 146 -10.61 6.82 -2.42
N ALA A 147 -11.04 7.83 -3.16
CA ALA A 147 -10.20 8.96 -3.57
C ALA A 147 -10.72 10.25 -2.94
N PHE A 148 -9.82 11.13 -2.49
CA PHE A 148 -10.16 12.42 -1.92
C PHE A 148 -9.45 13.52 -2.70
N LYS A 149 -10.22 14.53 -3.10
CA LYS A 149 -9.69 15.71 -3.75
C LYS A 149 -10.53 16.93 -3.36
N PRO A 150 -9.92 18.07 -2.98
CA PRO A 150 -10.66 19.31 -2.68
C PRO A 150 -11.65 19.67 -3.79
N MET A 151 -12.84 20.09 -3.42
CA MET A 151 -13.95 20.41 -4.33
C MET A 151 -14.49 19.23 -5.17
N TYR A 152 -14.21 17.99 -4.75
CA TYR A 152 -14.77 16.78 -5.34
C TYR A 152 -15.26 15.84 -4.24
N LYS A 153 -16.22 15.01 -4.59
CA LYS A 153 -16.60 13.83 -3.80
C LYS A 153 -16.40 12.58 -4.63
N SER A 154 -16.17 11.46 -3.97
CA SER A 154 -16.11 10.15 -4.59
C SER A 154 -16.80 9.12 -3.72
N GLU A 155 -17.28 8.05 -4.34
CA GLU A 155 -17.85 6.92 -3.63
C GLU A 155 -16.76 5.84 -3.41
N PRO A 156 -16.72 5.18 -2.24
CA PRO A 156 -15.80 4.09 -1.99
C PRO A 156 -16.12 2.90 -2.89
N GLN A 157 -15.10 2.29 -3.48
CA GLN A 157 -15.21 1.10 -4.32
C GLN A 157 -14.68 -0.13 -3.59
N LYS A 158 -15.40 -1.24 -3.66
CA LYS A 158 -14.95 -2.54 -3.18
C LYS A 158 -14.33 -3.31 -4.32
N ILE A 159 -13.12 -3.80 -4.11
CA ILE A 159 -12.33 -4.52 -5.11
C ILE A 159 -11.77 -5.82 -4.53
N ASP A 160 -11.42 -6.76 -5.39
CA ASP A 160 -10.71 -7.97 -5.01
C ASP A 160 -9.29 -7.94 -5.59
N ILE A 161 -8.31 -8.05 -4.72
CA ILE A 161 -6.92 -8.28 -5.11
C ILE A 161 -6.71 -9.77 -5.32
N ARG A 162 -6.22 -10.13 -6.51
CA ARG A 162 -6.00 -11.52 -6.93
C ARG A 162 -4.52 -11.79 -7.10
N GLU A 163 -4.17 -13.02 -6.83
CA GLU A 163 -2.80 -13.52 -6.94
C GLU A 163 -2.17 -13.23 -8.31
N GLY A 164 -0.95 -12.70 -8.26
CA GLY A 164 -0.12 -12.41 -9.43
C GLY A 164 -0.69 -11.38 -10.40
N LYS A 165 -1.80 -10.71 -10.07
CA LYS A 165 -2.48 -9.77 -10.96
C LYS A 165 -2.42 -8.33 -10.45
N THR A 166 -2.48 -7.41 -11.40
CA THR A 166 -2.77 -6.01 -11.12
C THR A 166 -4.25 -5.76 -11.32
N THR A 167 -4.96 -5.39 -10.26
CA THR A 167 -6.34 -4.89 -10.33
C THR A 167 -6.28 -3.43 -10.71
N GLU A 168 -6.88 -3.03 -11.83
CA GLU A 168 -6.92 -1.62 -12.25
C GLU A 168 -8.35 -1.10 -12.09
N ILE A 169 -8.47 0.09 -11.44
CA ILE A 169 -9.75 0.79 -11.25
C ILE A 169 -9.62 2.26 -11.62
N THR A 170 -10.76 2.84 -11.99
CA THR A 170 -10.89 4.29 -12.17
C THR A 170 -11.99 4.80 -11.24
N ILE A 171 -11.65 5.73 -10.34
CA ILE A 171 -12.59 6.36 -9.42
C ILE A 171 -13.07 7.66 -10.02
N GLU A 172 -14.39 7.81 -10.13
CA GLU A 172 -14.99 9.04 -10.58
C GLU A 172 -14.98 10.09 -9.46
N LEU A 173 -14.42 11.24 -9.75
CA LEU A 173 -14.45 12.44 -8.90
C LEU A 173 -15.62 13.33 -9.36
N ILE A 174 -16.65 13.40 -8.55
CA ILE A 174 -17.84 14.20 -8.83
C ILE A 174 -17.59 15.63 -8.36
N PRO A 175 -17.58 16.63 -9.25
CA PRO A 175 -17.35 18.02 -8.86
C PRO A 175 -18.39 18.52 -7.85
N THR A 176 -17.96 19.25 -6.83
CA THR A 176 -18.81 19.90 -5.83
C THR A 176 -18.65 21.42 -5.85
N PHE A 177 -18.36 22.00 -7.01
CA PHE A 177 -18.08 23.42 -7.20
C PHE A 177 -18.87 24.03 -8.36
N ALA A 178 -18.95 25.35 -8.34
CA ALA A 178 -19.32 26.17 -9.49
C ALA A 178 -18.07 26.73 -10.17
N ASN A 179 -18.08 26.87 -11.49
CA ASN A 179 -17.06 27.64 -12.19
C ASN A 179 -17.46 29.12 -12.17
N ALA A 180 -16.54 30.01 -11.83
CA ALA A 180 -16.76 31.44 -11.86
C ALA A 180 -15.87 32.13 -12.90
N ASN A 181 -16.48 32.99 -13.71
CA ASN A 181 -15.80 33.86 -14.65
C ASN A 181 -16.30 35.29 -14.44
N LEU A 182 -15.49 36.10 -13.77
CA LEU A 182 -15.79 37.49 -13.46
C LEU A 182 -14.92 38.38 -14.34
N THR A 183 -15.52 39.35 -15.01
CA THR A 183 -14.81 40.26 -15.89
C THR A 183 -15.16 41.70 -15.52
N CYS A 184 -14.14 42.52 -15.28
CA CYS A 184 -14.30 43.95 -15.08
C CYS A 184 -13.97 44.65 -16.41
N ARG A 185 -14.79 45.63 -16.79
CA ARG A 185 -14.55 46.49 -17.95
C ARG A 185 -13.25 47.26 -17.79
N ASP A 186 -13.02 47.79 -16.58
CA ASP A 186 -11.78 48.43 -16.19
C ASP A 186 -10.78 47.38 -15.64
N LYS A 187 -9.65 47.21 -16.31
CA LYS A 187 -8.65 46.23 -16.01
C LYS A 187 -7.85 46.49 -14.71
N ASP A 188 -7.99 47.71 -14.16
CA ASP A 188 -7.33 48.10 -12.91
C ASP A 188 -8.15 47.77 -11.66
N VAL A 189 -9.36 47.29 -11.83
CA VAL A 189 -10.20 46.86 -10.69
C VAL A 189 -9.66 45.61 -10.05
N GLU A 190 -9.44 45.67 -8.73
CA GLU A 190 -9.04 44.55 -7.88
C GLU A 190 -10.29 43.80 -7.44
N ILE A 191 -10.21 42.48 -7.54
CA ILE A 191 -11.29 41.53 -7.20
C ILE A 191 -10.92 40.81 -5.91
N TYR A 192 -11.77 40.91 -4.92
CA TYR A 192 -11.65 40.24 -3.62
C TYR A 192 -12.82 39.27 -3.46
N ILE A 193 -12.55 38.11 -2.88
CA ILE A 193 -13.53 37.12 -2.46
C ILE A 193 -13.35 36.86 -0.97
N HIS A 194 -14.42 37.06 -0.19
CA HIS A 194 -14.37 36.99 1.28
C HIS A 194 -13.27 37.87 1.91
N GLY A 195 -13.02 39.03 1.29
CA GLY A 195 -11.98 39.95 1.75
C GLY A 195 -10.55 39.63 1.31
N GLU A 196 -10.31 38.48 0.68
CA GLU A 196 -8.99 38.12 0.14
C GLU A 196 -8.85 38.56 -1.32
N PHE A 197 -7.71 39.20 -1.65
CA PHE A 197 -7.37 39.53 -3.03
C PHE A 197 -7.20 38.27 -3.87
N LYS A 198 -7.88 38.22 -5.00
CA LYS A 198 -7.83 37.09 -5.94
C LYS A 198 -7.24 37.43 -7.29
N ALA A 199 -7.61 38.58 -7.87
CA ALA A 199 -7.19 38.96 -9.22
C ALA A 199 -7.35 40.45 -9.47
N LYS A 200 -6.87 40.90 -10.64
CA LYS A 200 -7.06 42.26 -11.19
C LYS A 200 -7.68 42.19 -12.59
N GLY A 201 -8.73 42.93 -12.81
CA GLY A 201 -9.45 43.02 -14.08
C GLY A 201 -10.34 41.82 -14.42
N SER A 202 -9.93 40.60 -14.11
CA SER A 202 -10.74 39.40 -14.32
C SER A 202 -10.33 38.28 -13.35
N PHE A 203 -11.28 37.41 -13.04
CA PHE A 203 -11.05 36.21 -12.22
C PHE A 203 -11.71 35.01 -12.91
N GLN A 204 -10.95 33.94 -13.02
CA GLN A 204 -11.47 32.63 -13.41
C GLN A 204 -11.06 31.63 -12.35
N GLY A 205 -12.03 30.89 -11.81
CA GLY A 205 -11.74 29.95 -10.73
C GLY A 205 -12.96 29.10 -10.39
N ARG A 206 -12.77 28.27 -9.36
CA ARG A 206 -13.82 27.42 -8.78
C ARG A 206 -14.28 28.03 -7.47
N LEU A 207 -15.57 27.93 -7.21
CA LEU A 207 -16.21 28.34 -5.97
C LEU A 207 -16.91 27.13 -5.35
N GLU A 208 -16.71 26.88 -4.08
CA GLU A 208 -17.48 25.91 -3.34
C GLU A 208 -18.98 26.26 -3.41
N GLU A 209 -19.85 25.27 -3.19
CA GLU A 209 -21.26 25.51 -3.07
C GLU A 209 -21.54 26.47 -1.90
N GLY A 210 -22.40 27.46 -2.13
CA GLY A 210 -22.80 28.40 -1.10
C GLY A 210 -22.67 29.86 -1.49
N THR A 211 -22.78 30.71 -0.48
CA THR A 211 -22.79 32.17 -0.66
C THR A 211 -21.42 32.78 -0.59
N HIS A 212 -21.02 33.47 -1.64
CA HIS A 212 -19.74 34.16 -1.75
C HIS A 212 -19.91 35.67 -1.79
N GLN A 213 -19.09 36.38 -1.02
CA GLN A 213 -19.03 37.83 -0.99
C GLN A 213 -17.88 38.31 -1.88
N PHE A 214 -18.21 39.09 -2.89
CA PHE A 214 -17.26 39.70 -3.81
C PHE A 214 -17.16 41.20 -3.54
N GLU A 215 -15.95 41.74 -3.59
CA GLU A 215 -15.70 43.16 -3.55
C GLU A 215 -14.81 43.55 -4.73
N PHE A 216 -15.23 44.58 -5.43
CA PHE A 216 -14.53 45.17 -6.58
C PHE A 216 -14.01 46.52 -6.17
N LYS A 217 -12.69 46.68 -6.09
CA LYS A 217 -12.05 47.89 -5.56
C LYS A 217 -11.13 48.54 -6.60
N LYS A 218 -11.12 49.86 -6.61
CA LYS A 218 -10.14 50.66 -7.32
C LYS A 218 -9.89 51.95 -6.54
N LYS A 219 -8.63 52.40 -6.51
CA LYS A 219 -8.25 53.63 -5.79
C LYS A 219 -9.14 54.80 -6.27
N SER A 220 -9.62 55.61 -5.35
CA SER A 220 -10.50 56.77 -5.59
C SER A 220 -11.83 56.46 -6.27
N HIS A 221 -12.31 55.20 -6.16
CA HIS A 221 -13.62 54.81 -6.68
C HIS A 221 -14.44 54.13 -5.57
N ARG A 222 -15.78 54.16 -5.73
CA ARG A 222 -16.69 53.45 -4.83
C ARG A 222 -16.56 51.98 -5.03
N THR A 223 -16.38 51.22 -3.95
CA THR A 223 -16.34 49.76 -3.94
C THR A 223 -17.72 49.19 -4.33
N ILE A 224 -17.73 48.27 -5.27
CA ILE A 224 -18.93 47.48 -5.55
C ILE A 224 -18.85 46.21 -4.74
N LYS A 225 -19.93 45.87 -4.02
CA LYS A 225 -20.09 44.59 -3.29
C LYS A 225 -21.16 43.77 -3.98
N ARG A 226 -20.91 42.47 -4.15
CA ARG A 226 -21.87 41.50 -4.71
C ARG A 226 -21.89 40.26 -3.80
N THR A 227 -23.07 39.73 -3.55
CA THR A 227 -23.28 38.45 -2.92
C THR A 227 -23.84 37.52 -3.99
N ILE A 228 -23.11 36.41 -4.24
CA ILE A 228 -23.48 35.46 -5.30
C ILE A 228 -23.61 34.09 -4.61
N ASN A 229 -24.69 33.39 -4.88
CA ASN A 229 -24.89 32.01 -4.44
C ASN A 229 -24.42 31.08 -5.54
N ALA A 230 -23.36 30.32 -5.27
CA ALA A 230 -22.79 29.35 -6.18
C ALA A 230 -23.46 27.99 -5.97
N LEU A 231 -23.98 27.39 -7.05
CA LEU A 231 -24.55 26.04 -7.04
C LEU A 231 -23.62 25.07 -7.77
N ILE A 232 -23.58 23.83 -7.30
CA ILE A 232 -22.77 22.76 -7.91
C ILE A 232 -23.07 22.68 -9.41
N GLY A 233 -21.99 22.63 -10.23
CA GLY A 233 -22.08 22.52 -11.68
C GLY A 233 -22.45 23.82 -12.41
N GLN A 234 -22.71 24.91 -11.70
CA GLN A 234 -23.06 26.18 -12.25
C GLN A 234 -21.83 26.83 -12.94
N ASN A 235 -22.07 27.50 -14.07
CA ASN A 235 -21.13 28.41 -14.72
C ASN A 235 -21.55 29.86 -14.48
N LEU A 236 -20.99 30.44 -13.42
CA LEU A 236 -21.24 31.84 -13.05
C LEU A 236 -20.48 32.76 -13.98
N LYS A 237 -21.20 33.76 -14.57
CA LYS A 237 -20.59 34.81 -15.38
C LYS A 237 -21.08 36.14 -14.87
N GLU A 238 -20.17 36.98 -14.42
CA GLU A 238 -20.47 38.34 -13.98
C GLU A 238 -19.59 39.35 -14.73
N ASN A 239 -20.25 40.35 -15.26
CA ASN A 239 -19.60 41.49 -15.89
C ASN A 239 -19.78 42.72 -15.02
N ILE A 240 -18.68 43.31 -14.59
CA ILE A 240 -18.67 44.51 -13.75
C ILE A 240 -18.34 45.70 -14.61
N ASP A 241 -19.26 46.65 -14.66
CA ASP A 241 -19.06 47.93 -15.31
C ASP A 241 -18.02 48.79 -14.59
N ASN A 242 -17.73 49.97 -15.16
CA ASN A 242 -16.81 50.89 -14.55
C ASN A 242 -17.28 51.31 -13.15
N LEU A 243 -16.37 51.29 -12.20
CA LEU A 243 -16.64 51.78 -10.83
C LEU A 243 -16.82 53.31 -10.89
N GLN A 244 -17.72 53.81 -10.03
CA GLN A 244 -17.97 55.24 -9.92
C GLN A 244 -16.81 55.94 -9.21
N ALA A 245 -16.19 56.91 -9.83
CA ALA A 245 -15.15 57.73 -9.19
C ALA A 245 -15.72 58.52 -8.01
N ILE A 246 -14.91 58.67 -6.96
CA ILE A 246 -15.21 59.56 -5.83
C ILE A 246 -14.62 60.91 -6.15
N ASN A 247 -15.46 61.84 -6.58
CA ASN A 247 -15.04 63.22 -6.84
C ASN A 247 -15.08 64.02 -5.56
N GLY A 248 -13.95 64.57 -5.15
CA GLY A 248 -13.88 65.61 -4.11
C GLY A 248 -14.22 66.97 -4.68
N LYS A 249 -15.01 67.78 -3.96
CA LYS A 249 -15.23 69.19 -4.29
C LYS A 249 -14.23 70.01 -3.46
N LEU A 250 -13.30 70.69 -4.12
CA LEU A 250 -12.41 71.64 -3.47
C LEU A 250 -13.09 73.01 -3.51
N ASN A 251 -13.50 73.51 -2.36
CA ASN A 251 -13.88 74.93 -2.20
C ASN A 251 -12.63 75.70 -1.77
N LEU A 252 -12.14 76.52 -2.65
CA LEU A 252 -11.09 77.46 -2.34
C LEU A 252 -11.77 78.79 -1.97
N ASP A 253 -11.71 79.17 -0.73
CA ASP A 253 -12.13 80.50 -0.28
C ASP A 253 -10.88 81.38 -0.22
N SER A 254 -10.74 82.29 -1.12
CA SER A 254 -9.67 83.31 -1.08
C SER A 254 -10.22 84.58 -0.43
N GLN A 255 -9.72 84.93 0.73
CA GLN A 255 -9.93 86.24 1.28
C GLN A 255 -8.89 87.17 0.64
N PRO A 256 -9.28 88.35 0.17
CA PRO A 256 -8.32 89.33 -0.28
C PRO A 256 -7.50 89.82 0.98
N PHE A 257 -6.20 89.86 0.80
CA PHE A 257 -5.36 90.53 1.76
C PHE A 257 -5.60 92.04 1.64
N ASP A 258 -5.97 92.66 2.76
CA ASP A 258 -5.96 94.15 2.93
C ASP A 258 -4.52 94.65 3.03
#